data_b25fb75fe8876a0e6713c5e2edbcea63
#
_entry.id   b25fb75fe8876a0e6713c5e2edbcea63
#
_cell.length_a   1.000
_cell.length_b   1.000
_cell.length_c   1.000
_cell.angle_alpha   90.00
_cell.angle_beta   90.00
_cell.angle_gamma   90.00
#
_symmetry.space_group_name_H-M   'P 1'
#
loop_
_entity.id
_entity.type
_entity.pdbx_description
1 polymer ?
#
loop_
_entity_poly.entity_id
_entity_poly.type
_entity_poly.pdbx_seq_one_letter_code
_entity_poly.pdbx_strand_id
1 'polypeptide(L)'
;LVGSEMCIRDRDIYDYIVVNLPGINKMLQSNPDVCIQKVDDQWLVAHSRLPDDRDFNISDLGYYTIPKLYGLMDTSSIDAVNATNITSQPFLNSKGQGVIVGIIDTGIDYLSENFCDTAGNTRIMAIWDQTLEYRQNLYVNYGRIYEQAEINTALEAYRNGLNPYDYVGTTDITGHGTFMAGVIASRKIDDYIGVAPEASIVCVKLKNAKKYLRDYFYIRDDAVCFEETDIMLAARFLKDYAGLKKMPLVIYMGLGSGLGSRTGGSPLSNVLDSLTMHVNTCVVVPAGNEAVKRTHFSGYASVVPEYKEMEINVERRGKGFVLEIWAKSLDVLSVSIISPTGEIIPRIPARIGSSTQYSFLLENSRIYVDYQITETVAGQEVIFMRFERPAEGLWKIDVYSLTNLPGYFNAWITLKELMDCDAYFLNSDADVTLVEPASGLRLITVGAYNHNTNGSDVNSSRGYTCLLYTSPSPR
;
A
#
# COMPACT_ATOMS: atom_id res chain seq x y z
N LEU A 1 6.50 21.21 19.87
CA LEU A 1 6.84 20.89 18.47
C LEU A 1 8.09 20.00 18.34
N VAL A 2 9.05 20.08 19.28
CA VAL A 2 10.22 19.15 19.31
C VAL A 2 9.81 17.73 19.75
N GLY A 3 8.67 17.57 20.43
CA GLY A 3 8.12 16.28 20.82
C GLY A 3 7.50 15.47 19.66
N SER A 4 7.08 16.13 18.57
CA SER A 4 6.38 15.44 17.48
C SER A 4 7.30 14.56 16.61
N GLU A 5 8.54 14.96 16.38
CA GLU A 5 9.48 14.16 15.58
C GLU A 5 9.96 12.91 16.34
N MET A 6 10.24 13.04 17.65
CA MET A 6 10.57 11.89 18.50
C MET A 6 9.46 10.86 18.50
N CYS A 7 8.17 11.29 18.58
CA CYS A 7 7.03 10.39 18.55
C CYS A 7 6.91 9.59 17.24
N ILE A 8 7.30 10.19 16.11
CA ILE A 8 7.12 9.56 14.79
C ILE A 8 8.23 8.56 14.45
N ARG A 9 9.44 8.78 14.99
CA ARG A 9 10.63 7.96 14.68
C ARG A 9 11.01 6.95 15.76
N ASP A 10 10.51 7.11 16.98
CA ASP A 10 10.82 6.23 18.10
C ASP A 10 10.31 4.80 17.80
N ARG A 11 11.15 3.80 18.10
CA ARG A 11 10.84 2.39 17.90
C ARG A 11 9.70 1.88 18.78
N ASP A 12 9.45 2.55 19.89
CA ASP A 12 8.43 2.23 20.88
C ASP A 12 7.11 2.96 20.63
N ILE A 13 7.02 3.76 19.55
CA ILE A 13 5.83 4.49 19.15
C ILE A 13 5.15 3.79 17.98
N TYR A 14 3.90 3.44 18.19
CA TYR A 14 2.99 2.80 17.24
C TYR A 14 2.19 3.84 16.47
N ASP A 15 1.91 3.56 15.21
CA ASP A 15 1.09 4.39 14.35
C ASP A 15 -0.31 3.79 14.23
N TYR A 16 -1.34 4.63 14.37
CA TYR A 16 -2.74 4.21 14.30
C TYR A 16 -3.48 5.08 13.30
N ILE A 17 -4.28 4.44 12.46
CA ILE A 17 -5.23 5.14 11.59
C ILE A 17 -6.53 5.31 12.37
N VAL A 18 -7.00 6.54 12.47
CA VAL A 18 -8.15 6.90 13.30
C VAL A 18 -9.16 7.72 12.51
N VAL A 19 -10.44 7.39 12.63
CA VAL A 19 -11.51 8.19 12.04
C VAL A 19 -11.63 9.53 12.79
N ASN A 20 -11.64 10.63 12.05
CA ASN A 20 -11.68 11.98 12.61
C ASN A 20 -13.11 12.35 13.07
N LEU A 21 -13.50 11.85 14.24
CA LEU A 21 -14.75 12.23 14.89
C LEU A 21 -14.50 13.26 15.98
N PRO A 22 -15.38 14.29 16.16
CA PRO A 22 -15.16 15.37 17.13
C PRO A 22 -14.87 14.89 18.56
N GLY A 23 -15.56 13.82 19.03
CA GLY A 23 -15.33 13.23 20.35
C GLY A 23 -13.97 12.55 20.47
N ILE A 24 -13.58 11.77 19.46
CA ILE A 24 -12.29 11.06 19.41
C ILE A 24 -11.15 12.07 19.31
N ASN A 25 -11.26 13.04 18.43
CA ASN A 25 -10.23 14.06 18.23
C ASN A 25 -9.97 14.84 19.55
N LYS A 26 -11.04 15.26 20.26
CA LYS A 26 -10.91 15.93 21.53
C LYS A 26 -10.24 15.04 22.60
N MET A 27 -10.60 13.77 22.66
CA MET A 27 -10.00 12.80 23.58
C MET A 27 -8.50 12.62 23.31
N LEU A 28 -8.12 12.42 22.06
CA LEU A 28 -6.73 12.24 21.65
C LEU A 28 -5.90 13.52 21.93
N GLN A 29 -6.45 14.70 21.61
CA GLN A 29 -5.77 15.99 21.86
C GLN A 29 -5.57 16.30 23.35
N SER A 30 -6.41 15.74 24.22
CA SER A 30 -6.27 15.90 25.67
C SER A 30 -5.19 15.00 26.28
N ASN A 31 -4.68 14.01 25.53
CA ASN A 31 -3.62 13.12 25.99
C ASN A 31 -2.25 13.63 25.54
N PRO A 32 -1.36 14.05 26.47
CA PRO A 32 -0.04 14.59 26.12
C PRO A 32 0.92 13.56 25.50
N ASP A 33 0.63 12.26 25.68
CA ASP A 33 1.45 11.15 25.18
C ASP A 33 1.07 10.73 23.75
N VAL A 34 0.09 11.41 23.15
CA VAL A 34 -0.39 11.11 21.79
C VAL A 34 -0.07 12.28 20.85
N CYS A 35 0.68 12.00 19.80
CA CYS A 35 0.88 12.94 18.70
C CYS A 35 -0.13 12.67 17.59
N ILE A 36 -0.78 13.72 17.07
CA ILE A 36 -1.81 13.59 16.05
C ILE A 36 -1.38 14.34 14.78
N GLN A 37 -1.56 13.68 13.64
CA GLN A 37 -1.45 14.30 12.32
C GLN A 37 -2.78 14.16 11.58
N LYS A 38 -3.32 15.30 11.14
CA LYS A 38 -4.51 15.28 10.30
C LYS A 38 -4.11 14.89 8.88
N VAL A 39 -4.77 13.88 8.32
CA VAL A 39 -4.65 13.50 6.90
C VAL A 39 -5.64 14.33 6.08
N ASP A 40 -6.94 14.18 6.38
CA ASP A 40 -8.02 14.94 5.78
C ASP A 40 -9.16 15.18 6.80
N ASP A 41 -10.36 15.48 6.32
CA ASP A 41 -11.50 15.70 7.21
C ASP A 41 -12.06 14.39 7.80
N GLN A 42 -11.75 13.25 7.22
CA GLN A 42 -12.21 11.92 7.65
C GLN A 42 -11.16 11.17 8.47
N TRP A 43 -9.87 11.39 8.24
CA TRP A 43 -8.79 10.56 8.76
C TRP A 43 -7.72 11.34 9.51
N LEU A 44 -7.26 10.73 10.62
CA LEU A 44 -6.12 11.15 11.42
C LEU A 44 -5.11 10.00 11.49
N VAL A 45 -3.85 10.35 11.66
CA VAL A 45 -2.80 9.45 12.14
C VAL A 45 -2.48 9.82 13.57
N ALA A 46 -2.58 8.87 14.49
CA ALA A 46 -2.19 9.02 15.88
C ALA A 46 -0.92 8.21 16.14
N HIS A 47 0.02 8.82 16.83
CA HIS A 47 1.28 8.19 17.22
C HIS A 47 1.30 8.13 18.75
N SER A 48 1.37 6.92 19.31
CA SER A 48 1.42 6.74 20.77
C SER A 48 2.11 5.43 21.14
N ARG A 49 2.46 5.29 22.42
CA ARG A 49 2.85 3.97 22.95
C ARG A 49 1.63 3.05 23.01
N LEU A 50 1.88 1.76 22.86
CA LEU A 50 0.86 0.76 23.15
C LEU A 50 0.52 0.83 24.65
N PRO A 51 -0.78 0.91 25.04
CA PRO A 51 -1.17 0.82 26.44
C PRO A 51 -0.72 -0.50 27.06
N ASP A 52 -0.25 -0.47 28.31
CA ASP A 52 0.29 -1.63 29.03
C ASP A 52 -0.74 -2.77 29.21
N ASP A 53 -2.02 -2.46 29.12
CA ASP A 53 -3.15 -3.37 29.29
C ASP A 53 -3.72 -3.92 27.97
N ARG A 54 -3.07 -3.63 26.84
CA ARG A 54 -3.54 -4.04 25.52
C ARG A 54 -2.44 -4.73 24.71
N ASP A 55 -2.86 -5.75 23.99
CA ASP A 55 -2.03 -6.40 22.98
C ASP A 55 -2.17 -5.69 21.63
N PHE A 56 -1.09 -5.67 20.84
CA PHE A 56 -1.15 -5.16 19.48
C PHE A 56 -1.77 -6.22 18.55
N ASN A 57 -3.10 -6.21 18.49
CA ASN A 57 -3.88 -7.13 17.68
C ASN A 57 -5.13 -6.44 17.11
N ILE A 58 -5.74 -7.07 16.11
CA ILE A 58 -6.92 -6.53 15.42
C ILE A 58 -8.16 -6.56 16.31
N SER A 59 -8.29 -7.53 17.21
CA SER A 59 -9.46 -7.65 18.07
C SER A 59 -9.60 -6.50 19.07
N ASP A 60 -8.46 -5.98 19.56
CA ASP A 60 -8.42 -4.86 20.51
C ASP A 60 -8.44 -3.49 19.82
N LEU A 61 -7.81 -3.38 18.67
CA LEU A 61 -7.56 -2.10 17.98
C LEU A 61 -8.51 -1.85 16.81
N GLY A 62 -9.00 -2.90 16.17
CA GLY A 62 -9.75 -2.82 14.92
C GLY A 62 -8.87 -3.01 13.68
N TYR A 63 -9.45 -3.60 12.63
CA TYR A 63 -8.70 -3.99 11.43
C TYR A 63 -8.01 -2.82 10.73
N TYR A 64 -8.72 -1.72 10.47
CA TYR A 64 -8.17 -0.56 9.76
C TYR A 64 -7.43 0.44 10.66
N THR A 65 -7.45 0.25 11.98
CA THR A 65 -6.62 1.05 12.90
C THR A 65 -5.14 0.67 12.78
N ILE A 66 -4.85 -0.60 12.47
CA ILE A 66 -3.49 -1.07 12.23
C ILE A 66 -3.11 -0.79 10.77
N PRO A 67 -2.11 0.07 10.50
CA PRO A 67 -1.67 0.39 9.14
C PRO A 67 -1.21 -0.85 8.39
N LYS A 68 -1.61 -0.98 7.13
CA LYS A 68 -1.13 -2.05 6.25
C LYS A 68 0.23 -1.68 5.66
N LEU A 69 0.93 -2.68 5.12
CA LEU A 69 2.23 -2.52 4.48
C LEU A 69 2.11 -2.66 2.98
N TYR A 70 2.80 -1.77 2.27
CA TYR A 70 2.79 -1.64 0.82
C TYR A 70 4.17 -1.93 0.26
N GLY A 71 4.25 -2.83 -0.71
CA GLY A 71 5.45 -3.18 -1.46
C GLY A 71 5.50 -2.47 -2.81
N LEU A 72 6.69 -2.48 -3.44
CA LEU A 72 6.89 -1.95 -4.78
C LEU A 72 6.18 -2.83 -5.82
N MET A 73 5.53 -2.19 -6.80
CA MET A 73 4.91 -2.86 -7.94
C MET A 73 5.70 -2.54 -9.20
N ASP A 74 6.29 -3.56 -9.79
CA ASP A 74 7.03 -3.42 -11.05
C ASP A 74 6.06 -3.22 -12.22
N THR A 75 6.40 -2.28 -13.11
CA THR A 75 5.61 -1.99 -14.32
C THR A 75 6.52 -1.97 -15.54
N SER A 76 6.35 -2.93 -16.44
CA SER A 76 6.98 -2.90 -17.75
C SER A 76 6.03 -2.32 -18.80
N SER A 77 6.50 -1.32 -19.53
CA SER A 77 6.18 -0.83 -20.87
C SER A 77 5.37 0.45 -21.06
N ILE A 78 6.08 1.47 -21.60
CA ILE A 78 5.54 2.77 -22.07
C ILE A 78 4.94 2.66 -23.48
N ASP A 79 5.47 1.79 -24.32
CA ASP A 79 5.11 1.72 -25.75
C ASP A 79 3.67 1.20 -25.99
N ALA A 80 3.11 0.48 -25.02
CA ALA A 80 1.81 -0.15 -25.16
C ALA A 80 0.62 0.82 -25.19
N VAL A 81 0.76 2.03 -24.63
CA VAL A 81 -0.35 3.01 -24.52
C VAL A 81 -0.35 4.07 -25.62
N ASN A 82 0.49 3.93 -26.67
CA ASN A 82 0.60 4.90 -27.77
C ASN A 82 0.88 6.34 -27.32
N ALA A 83 1.50 6.54 -26.15
CA ALA A 83 1.78 7.85 -25.59
C ALA A 83 2.66 8.70 -26.52
N THR A 84 3.61 8.07 -27.24
CA THR A 84 4.44 8.70 -28.27
C THR A 84 3.63 9.32 -29.40
N ASN A 85 2.49 8.73 -29.77
CA ASN A 85 1.61 9.28 -30.81
C ASN A 85 0.86 10.54 -30.35
N ILE A 86 0.55 10.68 -29.05
CA ILE A 86 -0.12 11.86 -28.49
C ILE A 86 0.87 13.02 -28.33
N THR A 87 2.07 12.73 -27.82
CA THR A 87 3.12 13.76 -27.63
C THR A 87 3.71 14.27 -28.93
N SER A 88 3.63 13.49 -30.02
CA SER A 88 4.12 13.85 -31.33
C SER A 88 3.12 14.69 -32.16
N GLN A 89 1.88 14.86 -31.70
CA GLN A 89 0.87 15.65 -32.41
C GLN A 89 1.10 17.16 -32.22
N PRO A 90 1.44 17.93 -33.28
CA PRO A 90 1.82 19.35 -33.15
C PRO A 90 0.70 20.26 -32.62
N PHE A 91 -0.56 19.81 -32.74
CA PHE A 91 -1.74 20.60 -32.38
C PHE A 91 -2.21 20.40 -30.94
N LEU A 92 -1.82 19.31 -30.26
CA LEU A 92 -2.28 19.02 -28.90
C LEU A 92 -1.34 19.56 -27.83
N ASN A 93 -0.06 19.74 -28.13
CA ASN A 93 1.01 20.20 -27.20
C ASN A 93 0.93 19.57 -25.80
N SER A 94 0.51 18.28 -25.72
CA SER A 94 0.16 17.58 -24.48
C SER A 94 1.41 16.95 -23.87
N LYS A 95 2.37 17.78 -23.42
CA LYS A 95 3.64 17.33 -22.82
C LYS A 95 3.69 17.49 -21.30
N GLY A 96 2.54 17.76 -20.66
CA GLY A 96 2.44 17.96 -19.22
C GLY A 96 2.80 19.35 -18.72
N GLN A 97 2.96 20.33 -19.60
CA GLN A 97 3.28 21.71 -19.21
C GLN A 97 2.20 22.30 -18.29
N GLY A 98 2.63 22.91 -17.17
CA GLY A 98 1.73 23.51 -16.18
C GLY A 98 1.02 22.51 -15.26
N VAL A 99 1.39 21.23 -15.29
CA VAL A 99 0.85 20.18 -14.43
C VAL A 99 1.95 19.68 -13.48
N ILE A 100 1.59 19.44 -12.23
CA ILE A 100 2.45 18.74 -11.26
C ILE A 100 2.18 17.24 -11.37
N VAL A 101 3.24 16.46 -11.56
CA VAL A 101 3.25 15.03 -11.31
C VAL A 101 3.82 14.80 -9.90
N GLY A 102 2.96 14.33 -9.01
CA GLY A 102 3.33 13.91 -7.65
C GLY A 102 3.72 12.43 -7.67
N ILE A 103 4.92 12.11 -7.22
CA ILE A 103 5.44 10.73 -7.18
C ILE A 103 5.59 10.31 -5.73
N ILE A 104 4.93 9.21 -5.35
CA ILE A 104 5.04 8.58 -4.02
C ILE A 104 5.78 7.26 -4.21
N ASP A 105 7.07 7.22 -3.85
CA ASP A 105 7.96 6.09 -4.16
C ASP A 105 9.23 6.07 -3.27
N THR A 106 10.29 5.39 -3.72
CA THR A 106 11.58 5.24 -3.04
C THR A 106 12.48 6.49 -3.07
N GLY A 107 12.10 7.50 -3.85
CA GLY A 107 12.86 8.74 -4.05
C GLY A 107 13.02 9.09 -5.52
N ILE A 108 13.93 10.01 -5.80
CA ILE A 108 14.31 10.42 -7.14
C ILE A 108 15.78 10.85 -7.16
N ASP A 109 16.53 10.39 -8.16
CA ASP A 109 17.87 10.92 -8.43
C ASP A 109 17.76 12.30 -9.09
N TYR A 110 17.81 13.32 -8.26
CA TYR A 110 17.68 14.72 -8.69
C TYR A 110 18.87 15.21 -9.53
N LEU A 111 20.00 14.49 -9.53
CA LEU A 111 21.16 14.82 -10.34
C LEU A 111 21.01 14.43 -11.81
N SER A 112 20.04 13.57 -12.12
CA SER A 112 19.79 13.12 -13.49
C SER A 112 19.33 14.28 -14.38
N GLU A 113 20.01 14.46 -15.52
CA GLU A 113 19.64 15.45 -16.54
C GLU A 113 18.23 15.23 -17.12
N ASN A 114 17.68 14.02 -16.96
CA ASN A 114 16.33 13.65 -17.37
C ASN A 114 15.26 14.56 -16.76
N PHE A 115 15.53 15.12 -15.58
CA PHE A 115 14.59 15.97 -14.84
C PHE A 115 14.91 17.46 -14.91
N CYS A 116 15.84 17.84 -15.80
CA CYS A 116 16.16 19.24 -16.06
C CYS A 116 15.40 19.79 -17.26
N ASP A 117 15.21 21.10 -17.31
CA ASP A 117 14.73 21.84 -18.48
C ASP A 117 15.87 22.05 -19.51
N THR A 118 15.57 22.73 -20.63
CA THR A 118 16.56 23.01 -21.68
C THR A 118 17.66 24.00 -21.23
N ALA A 119 17.43 24.76 -20.16
CA ALA A 119 18.42 25.66 -19.56
C ALA A 119 19.27 24.95 -18.49
N GLY A 120 18.98 23.70 -18.19
CA GLY A 120 19.67 22.90 -17.16
C GLY A 120 19.15 23.09 -15.75
N ASN A 121 18.03 23.82 -15.54
CA ASN A 121 17.42 23.92 -14.23
C ASN A 121 16.53 22.69 -13.97
N THR A 122 16.40 22.30 -12.71
CA THR A 122 15.53 21.19 -12.35
C THR A 122 14.06 21.51 -12.58
N ARG A 123 13.28 20.53 -13.08
CA ARG A 123 11.82 20.55 -13.10
C ARG A 123 11.22 19.95 -11.82
N ILE A 124 12.06 19.45 -10.91
CA ILE A 124 11.64 18.99 -9.59
C ILE A 124 11.38 20.21 -8.73
N MET A 125 10.12 20.47 -8.40
CA MET A 125 9.70 21.62 -7.60
C MET A 125 9.96 21.39 -6.11
N ALA A 126 9.79 20.16 -5.63
CA ALA A 126 10.11 19.78 -4.26
C ALA A 126 10.38 18.28 -4.14
N ILE A 127 11.19 17.93 -3.14
CA ILE A 127 11.37 16.56 -2.67
C ILE A 127 11.11 16.54 -1.16
N TRP A 128 10.11 15.75 -0.72
CA TRP A 128 9.95 15.44 0.69
C TRP A 128 10.60 14.08 0.98
N ASP A 129 11.72 14.10 1.68
CA ASP A 129 12.39 12.87 2.15
C ASP A 129 11.98 12.59 3.59
N GLN A 130 11.16 11.54 3.77
CA GLN A 130 10.67 11.10 5.07
C GLN A 130 11.74 10.41 5.92
N THR A 131 12.89 10.04 5.33
CA THR A 131 13.98 9.33 6.02
C THR A 131 14.94 10.24 6.74
N LEU A 132 14.97 11.53 6.38
CA LEU A 132 15.90 12.53 6.93
C LEU A 132 15.36 13.17 8.22
N GLU A 133 16.26 13.80 8.97
CA GLU A 133 15.87 14.58 10.13
C GLU A 133 14.97 15.76 9.75
N TYR A 134 14.06 16.08 10.67
CA TYR A 134 13.08 17.13 10.45
C TYR A 134 13.74 18.50 10.32
N ARG A 135 13.32 19.24 9.30
CA ARG A 135 13.56 20.67 9.19
C ARG A 135 12.22 21.40 9.16
N GLN A 136 12.07 22.39 10.06
CA GLN A 136 10.81 23.12 10.19
C GLN A 136 10.32 23.67 8.84
N ASN A 137 9.05 23.41 8.53
CA ASN A 137 8.36 23.83 7.33
C ASN A 137 6.85 23.96 7.59
N LEU A 138 6.07 24.34 6.56
CA LEU A 138 4.63 24.60 6.66
C LEU A 138 3.75 23.38 6.35
N TYR A 139 4.32 22.29 5.82
CA TYR A 139 3.54 21.20 5.25
C TYR A 139 3.51 19.93 6.09
N VAL A 140 4.65 19.58 6.67
CA VAL A 140 4.86 18.26 7.30
C VAL A 140 5.50 18.40 8.68
N ASN A 141 5.35 17.36 9.52
CA ASN A 141 5.83 17.34 10.89
C ASN A 141 7.10 16.47 11.08
N TYR A 142 7.57 15.80 10.02
CA TYR A 142 8.78 14.97 10.03
C TYR A 142 9.43 14.95 8.65
N GLY A 143 10.66 14.46 8.59
CA GLY A 143 11.44 14.44 7.38
C GLY A 143 11.86 15.84 6.92
N ARG A 144 12.46 15.91 5.75
CA ARG A 144 13.00 17.16 5.20
C ARG A 144 12.45 17.42 3.81
N ILE A 145 12.00 18.65 3.58
CA ILE A 145 11.60 19.13 2.26
C ILE A 145 12.77 19.93 1.69
N TYR A 146 13.09 19.63 0.44
CA TYR A 146 13.98 20.41 -0.41
C TYR A 146 13.18 21.07 -1.50
N GLU A 147 13.25 22.39 -1.60
CA GLU A 147 12.59 23.17 -2.63
C GLU A 147 13.47 23.30 -3.89
N GLN A 148 12.85 23.64 -5.03
CA GLN A 148 13.50 23.76 -6.34
C GLN A 148 14.79 24.58 -6.31
N ALA A 149 14.84 25.66 -5.53
CA ALA A 149 16.02 26.53 -5.42
C ALA A 149 17.22 25.80 -4.78
N GLU A 150 16.98 25.01 -3.73
CA GLU A 150 18.03 24.21 -3.07
C GLU A 150 18.53 23.13 -4.04
N ILE A 151 17.64 22.48 -4.80
CA ILE A 151 18.00 21.47 -5.79
C ILE A 151 18.85 22.09 -6.91
N ASN A 152 18.47 23.26 -7.42
CA ASN A 152 19.29 23.96 -8.42
C ASN A 152 20.68 24.33 -7.89
N THR A 153 20.78 24.73 -6.63
CA THR A 153 22.09 25.02 -5.98
C THR A 153 22.95 23.74 -5.92
N ALA A 154 22.36 22.61 -5.58
CA ALA A 154 23.05 21.32 -5.58
C ALA A 154 23.51 20.90 -6.99
N LEU A 155 22.68 21.14 -8.02
CA LEU A 155 23.04 20.87 -9.42
C LEU A 155 24.20 21.76 -9.90
N GLU A 156 24.20 23.04 -9.50
CA GLU A 156 25.31 23.94 -9.81
C GLU A 156 26.59 23.50 -9.10
N ALA A 157 26.51 23.13 -7.83
CA ALA A 157 27.63 22.56 -7.09
C ALA A 157 28.20 21.30 -7.78
N TYR A 158 27.34 20.39 -8.20
CA TYR A 158 27.73 19.17 -8.94
C TYR A 158 28.49 19.49 -10.23
N ARG A 159 27.98 20.42 -11.04
CA ARG A 159 28.62 20.87 -12.28
C ARG A 159 29.98 21.50 -12.04
N ASN A 160 30.18 22.13 -10.88
CA ASN A 160 31.43 22.72 -10.47
C ASN A 160 32.40 21.74 -9.75
N GLY A 161 32.04 20.43 -9.74
CA GLY A 161 32.86 19.38 -9.13
C GLY A 161 32.80 19.34 -7.60
N LEU A 162 31.85 20.04 -6.98
CA LEU A 162 31.56 20.01 -5.54
C LEU A 162 30.60 18.88 -5.19
N ASN A 163 30.55 18.46 -3.93
CA ASN A 163 29.63 17.44 -3.47
C ASN A 163 28.19 18.00 -3.38
N PRO A 164 27.24 17.56 -4.24
CA PRO A 164 25.88 18.07 -4.24
C PRO A 164 25.09 17.67 -2.98
N TYR A 165 25.47 16.56 -2.33
CA TYR A 165 24.80 16.05 -1.14
C TYR A 165 25.03 16.90 0.11
N ASP A 166 25.99 17.81 0.11
CA ASP A 166 26.15 18.81 1.17
C ASP A 166 24.99 19.84 1.17
N TYR A 167 24.31 19.99 0.03
CA TYR A 167 23.17 20.89 -0.16
C TYR A 167 21.83 20.12 -0.09
N VAL A 168 21.72 19.02 -0.84
CA VAL A 168 20.50 18.19 -0.94
C VAL A 168 20.89 16.73 -0.64
N GLY A 169 20.76 16.32 0.62
CA GLY A 169 21.24 15.03 1.14
C GLY A 169 20.31 13.84 0.86
N THR A 170 19.34 13.96 -0.04
CA THR A 170 18.45 12.84 -0.42
C THR A 170 19.03 12.04 -1.58
N THR A 171 18.78 10.73 -1.58
CA THR A 171 19.18 9.78 -2.63
C THR A 171 18.09 8.76 -2.87
N ASP A 172 18.00 8.19 -4.06
CA ASP A 172 17.18 7.01 -4.36
C ASP A 172 18.10 5.78 -4.47
N ILE A 173 18.27 5.06 -3.35
CA ILE A 173 19.17 3.88 -3.32
C ILE A 173 18.54 2.71 -4.10
N THR A 174 17.23 2.56 -4.07
CA THR A 174 16.51 1.48 -4.74
C THR A 174 16.46 1.70 -6.26
N GLY A 175 16.39 2.96 -6.67
CA GLY A 175 16.29 3.36 -8.07
C GLY A 175 14.88 3.23 -8.67
N HIS A 176 13.92 2.62 -7.95
CA HIS A 176 12.57 2.39 -8.46
C HIS A 176 11.84 3.72 -8.72
N GLY A 177 11.82 4.65 -7.77
CA GLY A 177 11.17 5.95 -7.93
C GLY A 177 11.81 6.79 -9.04
N THR A 178 13.14 6.73 -9.18
CA THR A 178 13.88 7.39 -10.28
C THR A 178 13.49 6.80 -11.63
N PHE A 179 13.40 5.48 -11.74
CA PHE A 179 12.98 4.80 -12.95
C PHE A 179 11.56 5.21 -13.34
N MET A 180 10.62 5.18 -12.39
CA MET A 180 9.23 5.56 -12.64
C MET A 180 9.08 7.04 -12.98
N ALA A 181 9.82 7.92 -12.31
CA ALA A 181 9.89 9.35 -12.68
C ALA A 181 10.40 9.53 -14.11
N GLY A 182 11.37 8.74 -14.53
CA GLY A 182 11.87 8.71 -15.90
C GLY A 182 10.81 8.31 -16.92
N VAL A 183 10.09 7.22 -16.65
CA VAL A 183 8.95 6.77 -17.47
C VAL A 183 7.91 7.87 -17.65
N ILE A 184 7.59 8.56 -16.57
CA ILE A 184 6.54 9.59 -16.58
C ILE A 184 7.03 10.89 -17.21
N ALA A 185 8.19 11.39 -16.80
CA ALA A 185 8.56 12.78 -17.01
C ALA A 185 9.99 13.02 -17.51
N SER A 186 10.69 11.99 -18.04
CA SER A 186 12.00 12.20 -18.64
C SER A 186 11.92 13.17 -19.82
N ARG A 187 12.84 14.13 -19.85
CA ARG A 187 13.13 14.89 -21.06
C ARG A 187 13.71 13.97 -22.13
N LYS A 188 13.53 14.32 -23.40
CA LYS A 188 14.14 13.56 -24.49
C LYS A 188 15.67 13.54 -24.33
N ILE A 189 16.22 12.35 -24.10
CA ILE A 189 17.65 12.05 -24.12
C ILE A 189 17.83 10.86 -25.05
N ASP A 190 18.61 11.03 -26.10
CA ASP A 190 18.74 10.07 -27.19
C ASP A 190 17.38 9.71 -27.80
N ASP A 191 16.99 8.45 -27.79
CA ASP A 191 15.72 7.96 -28.33
C ASP A 191 14.63 7.80 -27.29
N TYR A 192 14.92 8.09 -26.00
CA TYR A 192 13.97 7.96 -24.91
C TYR A 192 13.33 9.29 -24.52
N ILE A 193 12.02 9.28 -24.35
CA ILE A 193 11.24 10.42 -23.86
C ILE A 193 10.12 9.91 -22.95
N GLY A 194 9.94 10.53 -21.80
CA GLY A 194 8.82 10.25 -20.90
C GLY A 194 7.47 10.72 -21.48
N VAL A 195 6.39 10.25 -20.87
CA VAL A 195 5.02 10.57 -21.34
C VAL A 195 4.69 12.06 -21.19
N ALA A 196 5.18 12.70 -20.13
CA ALA A 196 4.95 14.12 -19.80
C ALA A 196 6.28 14.89 -19.60
N PRO A 197 7.10 15.06 -20.66
CA PRO A 197 8.47 15.56 -20.56
C PRO A 197 8.58 17.04 -20.13
N GLU A 198 7.50 17.77 -20.10
CA GLU A 198 7.45 19.20 -19.68
C GLU A 198 6.69 19.37 -18.35
N ALA A 199 6.26 18.27 -17.71
CA ALA A 199 5.61 18.34 -16.41
C ALA A 199 6.57 18.80 -15.31
N SER A 200 6.04 19.47 -14.30
CA SER A 200 6.72 19.74 -13.04
C SER A 200 6.63 18.49 -12.14
N ILE A 201 7.66 18.21 -11.36
CA ILE A 201 7.73 17.01 -10.54
C ILE A 201 7.75 17.40 -9.05
N VAL A 202 6.96 16.71 -8.24
CA VAL A 202 7.10 16.73 -6.76
C VAL A 202 7.22 15.29 -6.31
N CYS A 203 8.31 14.95 -5.63
CA CYS A 203 8.58 13.59 -5.19
C CYS A 203 8.47 13.48 -3.67
N VAL A 204 7.82 12.42 -3.21
CA VAL A 204 7.88 11.99 -1.81
C VAL A 204 8.66 10.68 -1.74
N LYS A 205 9.82 10.74 -1.08
CA LYS A 205 10.58 9.56 -0.72
C LYS A 205 10.06 9.03 0.61
N LEU A 206 9.46 7.86 0.55
CA LEU A 206 8.91 7.19 1.72
C LEU A 206 10.00 6.61 2.63
N LYS A 207 9.75 6.60 3.93
CA LYS A 207 10.57 5.86 4.89
C LYS A 207 10.12 4.40 4.96
N ASN A 208 11.06 3.49 5.22
CA ASN A 208 10.72 2.08 5.46
C ASN A 208 9.79 1.94 6.67
N ALA A 209 8.92 0.94 6.57
CA ALA A 209 7.99 0.57 7.64
C ALA A 209 8.73 0.25 8.94
N LYS A 210 8.16 0.66 10.06
CA LYS A 210 8.68 0.43 11.39
C LYS A 210 8.75 -1.06 11.72
N LYS A 211 9.72 -1.43 12.56
CA LYS A 211 10.00 -2.82 12.89
C LYS A 211 8.79 -3.55 13.48
N TYR A 212 8.01 -2.92 14.35
CA TYR A 212 6.86 -3.56 15.00
C TYR A 212 5.80 -4.03 13.98
N LEU A 213 5.52 -3.25 12.92
CA LEU A 213 4.62 -3.65 11.85
C LEU A 213 5.21 -4.77 11.00
N ARG A 214 6.50 -4.66 10.66
CA ARG A 214 7.19 -5.72 9.92
C ARG A 214 7.17 -7.05 10.68
N ASP A 215 7.38 -7.01 11.99
CA ASP A 215 7.31 -8.20 12.86
C ASP A 215 5.87 -8.71 12.96
N TYR A 216 4.89 -7.83 13.11
CA TYR A 216 3.48 -8.18 13.21
C TYR A 216 2.95 -8.90 11.95
N PHE A 217 3.37 -8.44 10.76
CA PHE A 217 2.99 -9.02 9.47
C PHE A 217 3.96 -10.08 8.95
N TYR A 218 4.98 -10.46 9.72
CA TYR A 218 6.02 -11.44 9.37
C TYR A 218 6.77 -11.10 8.07
N ILE A 219 7.09 -9.83 7.88
CA ILE A 219 7.79 -9.36 6.70
C ILE A 219 9.26 -9.79 6.74
N ARG A 220 9.79 -10.27 5.62
CA ARG A 220 11.20 -10.60 5.51
C ARG A 220 12.08 -9.37 5.70
N ASP A 221 13.29 -9.56 6.28
CA ASP A 221 14.11 -8.44 6.75
C ASP A 221 14.64 -7.53 5.63
N ASP A 222 14.87 -8.09 4.44
CA ASP A 222 15.39 -7.39 3.27
C ASP A 222 14.31 -6.77 2.37
N ALA A 223 13.03 -7.00 2.65
CA ALA A 223 11.95 -6.44 1.84
C ALA A 223 11.85 -4.91 2.02
N VAL A 224 11.68 -4.22 0.90
CA VAL A 224 11.32 -2.79 0.90
C VAL A 224 9.80 -2.69 1.01
N CYS A 225 9.33 -2.10 2.10
CA CYS A 225 7.90 -1.85 2.31
C CYS A 225 7.67 -0.58 3.12
N PHE A 226 6.50 0.01 2.94
CA PHE A 226 6.12 1.31 3.47
C PHE A 226 4.81 1.20 4.25
N GLU A 227 4.64 2.07 5.23
CA GLU A 227 3.43 2.13 6.04
C GLU A 227 2.33 2.91 5.33
N GLU A 228 1.10 2.44 5.47
CA GLU A 228 -0.11 3.09 4.95
C GLU A 228 -0.21 4.56 5.41
N THR A 229 0.12 4.83 6.67
CA THR A 229 0.10 6.17 7.27
C THR A 229 1.04 7.15 6.57
N ASP A 230 2.24 6.72 6.22
CA ASP A 230 3.22 7.54 5.52
C ASP A 230 2.78 7.87 4.10
N ILE A 231 2.12 6.91 3.44
CA ILE A 231 1.55 7.10 2.10
C ILE A 231 0.36 8.07 2.15
N MET A 232 -0.53 7.94 3.14
CA MET A 232 -1.65 8.87 3.34
C MET A 232 -1.16 10.31 3.55
N LEU A 233 -0.12 10.50 4.36
CA LEU A 233 0.49 11.80 4.60
C LEU A 233 1.23 12.33 3.36
N ALA A 234 1.84 11.45 2.56
CA ALA A 234 2.45 11.82 1.29
C ALA A 234 1.42 12.35 0.29
N ALA A 235 0.28 11.68 0.17
CA ALA A 235 -0.82 12.10 -0.69
C ALA A 235 -1.39 13.46 -0.27
N ARG A 236 -1.56 13.68 1.04
CA ARG A 236 -1.94 14.99 1.60
C ARG A 236 -0.92 16.07 1.26
N PHE A 237 0.38 15.82 1.48
CA PHE A 237 1.45 16.77 1.17
C PHE A 237 1.41 17.21 -0.30
N LEU A 238 1.27 16.28 -1.23
CA LEU A 238 1.19 16.57 -2.66
C LEU A 238 -0.02 17.45 -2.99
N LYS A 239 -1.18 17.17 -2.39
CA LYS A 239 -2.39 17.99 -2.54
C LYS A 239 -2.18 19.42 -2.04
N ASP A 240 -1.66 19.55 -0.81
CA ASP A 240 -1.46 20.86 -0.17
C ASP A 240 -0.42 21.69 -0.96
N TYR A 241 0.66 21.05 -1.42
CA TYR A 241 1.70 21.69 -2.23
C TYR A 241 1.15 22.17 -3.58
N ALA A 242 0.44 21.33 -4.31
CA ALA A 242 -0.17 21.68 -5.59
C ALA A 242 -1.23 22.79 -5.44
N GLY A 243 -2.00 22.74 -4.35
CA GLY A 243 -3.00 23.77 -4.02
C GLY A 243 -2.37 25.16 -3.80
N LEU A 244 -1.24 25.23 -3.08
CA LEU A 244 -0.50 26.48 -2.89
C LEU A 244 0.13 27.00 -4.18
N LYS A 245 0.61 26.12 -5.05
CA LYS A 245 1.13 26.47 -6.38
C LYS A 245 0.00 26.76 -7.39
N LYS A 246 -1.26 26.46 -7.05
CA LYS A 246 -2.45 26.61 -7.91
C LYS A 246 -2.31 25.86 -9.24
N MET A 247 -1.74 24.66 -9.19
CA MET A 247 -1.48 23.82 -10.37
C MET A 247 -2.30 22.52 -10.30
N PRO A 248 -2.75 22.00 -11.45
CA PRO A 248 -3.29 20.65 -11.54
C PRO A 248 -2.30 19.61 -11.03
N LEU A 249 -2.81 18.52 -10.45
CA LEU A 249 -2.03 17.47 -9.82
C LEU A 249 -2.40 16.09 -10.39
N VAL A 250 -1.41 15.34 -10.83
CA VAL A 250 -1.52 13.91 -11.12
C VAL A 250 -0.63 13.17 -10.11
N ILE A 251 -1.23 12.36 -9.25
CA ILE A 251 -0.47 11.52 -8.31
C ILE A 251 -0.23 10.17 -8.95
N TYR A 252 1.02 9.76 -9.00
CA TYR A 252 1.47 8.41 -9.29
C TYR A 252 1.91 7.73 -8.00
N MET A 253 1.41 6.51 -7.78
CA MET A 253 1.82 5.67 -6.67
C MET A 253 2.04 4.24 -7.18
N GLY A 254 3.29 3.81 -7.26
CA GLY A 254 3.71 2.48 -7.74
C GLY A 254 3.74 1.41 -6.65
N LEU A 255 2.80 1.45 -5.70
CA LEU A 255 2.82 0.64 -4.49
C LEU A 255 1.50 -0.13 -4.33
N GLY A 256 1.57 -1.30 -3.71
CA GLY A 256 0.37 -2.09 -3.44
C GLY A 256 0.48 -2.98 -2.21
N SER A 257 -0.68 -3.31 -1.62
CA SER A 257 -0.82 -4.27 -0.53
C SER A 257 -1.68 -5.46 -0.93
N GLY A 258 -1.27 -6.65 -0.51
CA GLY A 258 -2.06 -7.89 -0.69
C GLY A 258 -3.20 -8.04 0.32
N LEU A 259 -3.27 -7.18 1.33
CA LEU A 259 -4.27 -7.24 2.40
C LEU A 259 -5.38 -6.20 2.17
N GLY A 260 -6.60 -6.52 2.61
CA GLY A 260 -7.75 -5.63 2.49
C GLY A 260 -8.96 -6.25 1.80
N SER A 261 -10.12 -5.61 1.93
CA SER A 261 -11.42 -6.13 1.51
C SER A 261 -11.69 -6.11 0.00
N ARG A 262 -10.89 -5.46 -0.78
CA ARG A 262 -11.11 -5.20 -2.23
C ARG A 262 -12.45 -4.52 -2.55
N THR A 263 -12.94 -3.70 -1.61
CA THR A 263 -14.17 -2.92 -1.78
C THR A 263 -13.93 -1.44 -2.01
N GLY A 264 -12.67 -1.00 -1.99
CA GLY A 264 -12.31 0.42 -2.01
C GLY A 264 -12.56 1.11 -0.66
N GLY A 265 -12.86 0.35 0.39
CA GLY A 265 -13.15 0.88 1.73
C GLY A 265 -11.93 1.06 2.63
N SER A 266 -10.70 0.76 2.15
CA SER A 266 -9.51 0.97 2.98
C SER A 266 -9.27 2.47 3.26
N PRO A 267 -8.65 2.83 4.40
CA PRO A 267 -8.34 4.22 4.71
C PRO A 267 -7.57 4.92 3.60
N LEU A 268 -6.54 4.28 3.05
CA LEU A 268 -5.78 4.84 1.94
C LEU A 268 -6.64 5.03 0.69
N SER A 269 -7.45 4.03 0.31
CA SER A 269 -8.36 4.15 -0.83
C SER A 269 -9.31 5.33 -0.66
N ASN A 270 -9.89 5.49 0.54
CA ASN A 270 -10.78 6.61 0.86
C ASN A 270 -10.09 7.97 0.77
N VAL A 271 -8.86 8.09 1.28
CA VAL A 271 -8.05 9.33 1.17
C VAL A 271 -7.80 9.64 -0.30
N LEU A 272 -7.33 8.69 -1.08
CA LEU A 272 -7.03 8.89 -2.50
C LEU A 272 -8.30 9.21 -3.31
N ASP A 273 -9.41 8.53 -3.05
CA ASP A 273 -10.71 8.83 -3.67
C ASP A 273 -11.18 10.25 -3.31
N SER A 274 -10.99 10.69 -2.05
CA SER A 274 -11.35 12.05 -1.63
C SER A 274 -10.55 13.13 -2.37
N LEU A 275 -9.27 12.85 -2.67
CA LEU A 275 -8.44 13.76 -3.46
C LEU A 275 -8.97 13.96 -4.87
N THR A 276 -9.47 12.90 -5.51
CA THR A 276 -10.03 12.97 -6.86
C THR A 276 -11.37 13.71 -6.93
N MET A 277 -12.02 13.98 -5.80
CA MET A 277 -13.21 14.85 -5.76
C MET A 277 -12.86 16.33 -5.98
N HIS A 278 -11.60 16.71 -5.81
CA HIS A 278 -11.14 18.06 -6.11
C HIS A 278 -10.90 18.21 -7.61
N VAL A 279 -11.40 19.30 -8.18
CA VAL A 279 -11.17 19.66 -9.59
C VAL A 279 -9.66 19.73 -9.85
N ASN A 280 -9.23 19.19 -10.98
CA ASN A 280 -7.83 19.15 -11.42
C ASN A 280 -6.92 18.21 -10.61
N THR A 281 -7.45 17.21 -9.93
CA THR A 281 -6.66 16.16 -9.27
C THR A 281 -7.01 14.78 -9.85
N CYS A 282 -5.99 14.02 -10.18
CA CYS A 282 -6.09 12.64 -10.66
C CYS A 282 -5.11 11.75 -9.88
N VAL A 283 -5.51 10.53 -9.58
CA VAL A 283 -4.65 9.54 -8.89
C VAL A 283 -4.58 8.27 -9.73
N VAL A 284 -3.36 7.82 -10.00
CA VAL A 284 -3.05 6.64 -10.80
C VAL A 284 -2.33 5.62 -9.92
N VAL A 285 -2.86 4.39 -9.89
CA VAL A 285 -2.36 3.28 -9.08
C VAL A 285 -2.21 2.01 -9.91
N PRO A 286 -1.32 1.08 -9.53
CA PRO A 286 -1.16 -0.19 -10.24
C PRO A 286 -2.27 -1.17 -9.87
N ALA A 287 -2.68 -2.01 -10.80
CA ALA A 287 -3.53 -3.17 -10.53
C ALA A 287 -2.82 -4.22 -9.66
N GLY A 288 -1.50 -4.31 -9.79
CA GLY A 288 -0.67 -5.32 -9.15
C GLY A 288 -0.20 -6.41 -10.12
N ASN A 289 0.57 -7.35 -9.61
CA ASN A 289 1.18 -8.44 -10.38
C ASN A 289 0.95 -9.83 -9.74
N GLU A 290 -0.25 -10.00 -9.11
CA GLU A 290 -0.57 -11.15 -8.27
C GLU A 290 -1.29 -12.30 -9.00
N ALA A 291 -1.73 -12.14 -10.26
CA ALA A 291 -2.60 -13.12 -10.93
C ALA A 291 -2.03 -14.55 -10.97
N VAL A 292 -0.71 -14.71 -11.09
CA VAL A 292 -0.06 -16.05 -11.17
C VAL A 292 0.65 -16.45 -9.88
N LYS A 293 0.64 -15.59 -8.84
CA LYS A 293 1.39 -15.85 -7.59
C LYS A 293 0.69 -16.76 -6.62
N ARG A 294 -0.57 -17.15 -6.91
CA ARG A 294 -1.38 -18.08 -6.12
C ARG A 294 -1.63 -17.57 -4.70
N THR A 295 -1.83 -16.25 -4.57
CA THR A 295 -2.05 -15.55 -3.29
C THR A 295 -3.51 -15.32 -2.98
N HIS A 296 -4.44 -15.74 -3.86
CA HIS A 296 -5.88 -15.59 -3.70
C HIS A 296 -6.63 -16.93 -3.87
N PHE A 297 -7.68 -17.09 -3.07
CA PHE A 297 -8.65 -18.20 -3.15
C PHE A 297 -10.07 -17.63 -3.01
N SER A 298 -11.01 -18.18 -3.76
CA SER A 298 -12.43 -17.87 -3.62
C SER A 298 -13.27 -19.13 -3.42
N GLY A 299 -14.40 -19.04 -2.72
CA GLY A 299 -15.25 -20.18 -2.50
C GLY A 299 -16.59 -19.86 -1.84
N TYR A 300 -17.42 -20.88 -1.75
CA TYR A 300 -18.66 -20.85 -1.00
C TYR A 300 -18.53 -21.72 0.24
N ALA A 301 -18.58 -21.12 1.42
CA ALA A 301 -18.63 -21.84 2.69
C ALA A 301 -19.94 -22.61 2.77
N SER A 302 -19.87 -23.90 3.03
CA SER A 302 -21.05 -24.74 3.19
C SER A 302 -21.67 -24.55 4.58
N VAL A 303 -22.97 -24.85 4.69
CA VAL A 303 -23.71 -24.79 5.95
C VAL A 303 -23.28 -25.95 6.85
N VAL A 304 -23.03 -25.66 8.13
CA VAL A 304 -22.68 -26.68 9.14
C VAL A 304 -23.65 -27.87 9.07
N PRO A 305 -23.17 -29.13 9.07
CA PRO A 305 -21.82 -29.62 9.38
C PRO A 305 -20.84 -29.66 8.19
N GLU A 306 -21.27 -29.37 6.98
CA GLU A 306 -20.42 -29.34 5.81
C GLU A 306 -19.52 -28.10 5.80
N TYR A 307 -18.43 -28.14 5.03
CA TYR A 307 -17.45 -27.08 4.92
C TYR A 307 -16.89 -26.95 3.51
N LYS A 308 -16.23 -25.81 3.24
CA LYS A 308 -15.39 -25.62 2.08
C LYS A 308 -13.92 -25.70 2.53
N GLU A 309 -13.20 -26.70 2.05
CA GLU A 309 -11.77 -26.85 2.32
C GLU A 309 -10.97 -25.86 1.46
N MET A 310 -10.03 -25.18 2.09
CA MET A 310 -9.04 -24.30 1.48
C MET A 310 -7.64 -24.81 1.87
N GLU A 311 -6.81 -25.07 0.87
CA GLU A 311 -5.50 -25.68 1.04
C GLU A 311 -4.38 -24.69 0.78
N ILE A 312 -3.48 -24.52 1.76
CA ILE A 312 -2.28 -23.67 1.67
C ILE A 312 -1.05 -24.58 1.78
N ASN A 313 -0.23 -24.58 0.75
CA ASN A 313 1.07 -25.27 0.80
C ASN A 313 2.15 -24.29 1.27
N VAL A 314 2.93 -24.71 2.26
CA VAL A 314 4.14 -24.03 2.73
C VAL A 314 5.34 -24.82 2.23
N GLU A 315 6.03 -24.30 1.20
CA GLU A 315 7.20 -24.98 0.62
C GLU A 315 8.46 -24.74 1.43
N ARG A 316 8.59 -23.55 2.01
CA ARG A 316 9.75 -23.16 2.81
C ARG A 316 9.29 -22.45 4.08
N ARG A 317 9.77 -22.96 5.20
CA ARG A 317 9.53 -22.37 6.52
C ARG A 317 10.20 -21.00 6.63
N GLY A 318 9.57 -20.06 7.36
CA GLY A 318 10.08 -18.73 7.64
C GLY A 318 9.45 -18.17 8.91
N LYS A 319 9.47 -16.84 9.06
CA LYS A 319 8.83 -16.15 10.19
C LYS A 319 7.33 -16.39 10.21
N GLY A 320 6.69 -16.34 9.02
CA GLY A 320 5.26 -16.55 8.90
C GLY A 320 4.63 -15.82 7.72
N PHE A 321 3.30 -15.85 7.72
CA PHE A 321 2.46 -15.11 6.78
C PHE A 321 1.11 -14.75 7.41
N VAL A 322 0.39 -13.86 6.77
CA VAL A 322 -0.98 -13.48 7.13
C VAL A 322 -1.94 -14.04 6.10
N LEU A 323 -3.06 -14.57 6.59
CA LEU A 323 -4.23 -14.98 5.81
C LEU A 323 -5.43 -14.16 6.26
N GLU A 324 -6.12 -13.55 5.32
CA GLU A 324 -7.40 -12.87 5.53
C GLU A 324 -8.50 -13.59 4.78
N ILE A 325 -9.62 -13.86 5.46
CA ILE A 325 -10.84 -14.40 4.86
C ILE A 325 -11.91 -13.34 5.00
N TRP A 326 -12.43 -12.86 3.87
CA TRP A 326 -13.42 -11.81 3.79
C TRP A 326 -14.75 -12.34 3.28
N ALA A 327 -15.83 -12.03 3.99
CA ALA A 327 -17.19 -12.38 3.61
C ALA A 327 -18.12 -11.16 3.66
N LYS A 328 -19.31 -11.29 3.07
CA LYS A 328 -20.33 -10.24 3.16
C LYS A 328 -20.84 -10.11 4.59
N SER A 329 -21.27 -8.92 4.99
CA SER A 329 -21.71 -8.61 6.37
C SER A 329 -22.86 -9.46 6.92
N LEU A 330 -23.62 -10.13 6.05
CA LEU A 330 -24.70 -11.04 6.46
C LEU A 330 -24.24 -12.49 6.61
N ASP A 331 -23.07 -12.81 6.13
CA ASP A 331 -22.48 -14.15 6.21
C ASP A 331 -21.59 -14.21 7.45
N VAL A 332 -21.92 -15.09 8.38
CA VAL A 332 -21.06 -15.33 9.56
C VAL A 332 -20.32 -16.64 9.33
N LEU A 333 -19.00 -16.54 9.24
CA LEU A 333 -18.13 -17.68 8.96
C LEU A 333 -17.43 -18.17 10.23
N SER A 334 -17.02 -19.42 10.21
CA SER A 334 -16.10 -20.01 11.21
C SER A 334 -15.12 -20.92 10.51
N VAL A 335 -13.98 -21.16 11.14
CA VAL A 335 -12.92 -21.98 10.54
C VAL A 335 -12.46 -23.09 11.48
N SER A 336 -12.00 -24.21 10.92
CA SER A 336 -11.13 -25.20 11.58
C SER A 336 -9.80 -25.25 10.86
N ILE A 337 -8.76 -25.73 11.55
CA ILE A 337 -7.39 -25.75 11.03
C ILE A 337 -6.82 -27.14 11.19
N ILE A 338 -6.22 -27.67 10.13
CA ILE A 338 -5.53 -28.97 10.13
C ILE A 338 -4.09 -28.72 9.69
N SER A 339 -3.15 -29.14 10.52
CA SER A 339 -1.72 -29.00 10.24
C SER A 339 -1.20 -30.07 9.27
N PRO A 340 0.00 -29.92 8.70
CA PRO A 340 0.61 -30.90 7.82
C PRO A 340 0.79 -32.29 8.45
N THR A 341 0.95 -32.38 9.78
CA THR A 341 1.06 -33.68 10.49
C THR A 341 -0.28 -34.28 10.90
N GLY A 342 -1.39 -33.54 10.64
CA GLY A 342 -2.74 -34.00 10.96
C GLY A 342 -3.24 -33.57 12.34
N GLU A 343 -2.56 -32.66 13.03
CA GLU A 343 -3.07 -32.07 14.27
C GLU A 343 -4.23 -31.14 13.92
N ILE A 344 -5.36 -31.25 14.63
CA ILE A 344 -6.61 -30.56 14.31
C ILE A 344 -6.97 -29.56 15.40
N ILE A 345 -7.12 -28.30 15.03
CA ILE A 345 -7.87 -27.32 15.81
C ILE A 345 -9.32 -27.39 15.36
N PRO A 346 -10.24 -27.82 16.24
CA PRO A 346 -11.65 -27.93 15.87
C PRO A 346 -12.23 -26.55 15.57
N ARG A 347 -13.43 -26.55 14.98
CA ARG A 347 -14.12 -25.32 14.56
C ARG A 347 -14.06 -24.23 15.63
N ILE A 348 -13.43 -23.11 15.29
CA ILE A 348 -13.25 -21.93 16.14
C ILE A 348 -14.54 -21.11 16.05
N PRO A 349 -15.25 -20.87 17.15
CA PRO A 349 -16.49 -20.09 17.12
C PRO A 349 -16.20 -18.63 16.73
N ALA A 350 -17.00 -18.10 15.79
CA ALA A 350 -17.00 -16.67 15.47
C ALA A 350 -17.51 -15.88 16.69
N ARG A 351 -16.67 -15.03 17.26
CA ARG A 351 -16.99 -14.17 18.39
C ARG A 351 -16.44 -12.77 18.10
N ILE A 352 -17.28 -11.76 18.26
CA ILE A 352 -16.89 -10.36 18.07
C ILE A 352 -15.76 -10.01 19.03
N GLY A 353 -14.68 -9.43 18.49
CA GLY A 353 -13.53 -8.97 19.25
C GLY A 353 -12.78 -10.09 19.99
N SER A 354 -12.81 -11.32 19.47
CA SER A 354 -12.01 -12.42 20.05
C SER A 354 -10.70 -12.57 19.30
N SER A 355 -9.61 -12.56 20.05
CA SER A 355 -8.28 -12.99 19.59
C SER A 355 -7.96 -14.31 20.30
N THR A 356 -7.59 -15.32 19.55
CA THR A 356 -7.24 -16.63 20.13
C THR A 356 -5.96 -17.15 19.49
N GLN A 357 -5.05 -17.64 20.34
CA GLN A 357 -3.81 -18.27 19.89
C GLN A 357 -3.95 -19.79 19.99
N TYR A 358 -3.53 -20.47 18.94
CA TYR A 358 -3.44 -21.93 18.85
C TYR A 358 -2.00 -22.35 18.61
N SER A 359 -1.54 -23.33 19.37
CA SER A 359 -0.18 -23.88 19.28
C SER A 359 -0.22 -25.30 18.77
N PHE A 360 0.49 -25.58 17.70
CA PHE A 360 0.70 -26.91 17.13
C PHE A 360 2.02 -27.47 17.70
N LEU A 361 1.90 -28.47 18.58
CA LEU A 361 3.04 -28.92 19.35
C LEU A 361 4.05 -29.71 18.51
N LEU A 362 3.57 -30.51 17.57
CA LEU A 362 4.43 -31.36 16.74
C LEU A 362 5.26 -30.52 15.76
N GLU A 363 4.68 -29.48 15.21
CA GLU A 363 5.31 -28.58 14.24
C GLU A 363 6.02 -27.37 14.86
N ASN A 364 5.78 -27.11 16.14
CA ASN A 364 6.24 -25.88 16.81
C ASN A 364 5.80 -24.62 16.03
N SER A 365 4.55 -24.64 15.57
CA SER A 365 3.89 -23.55 14.85
C SER A 365 2.82 -22.91 15.72
N ARG A 366 2.55 -21.62 15.52
CA ARG A 366 1.46 -20.91 16.21
C ARG A 366 0.58 -20.20 15.20
N ILE A 367 -0.72 -20.19 15.45
CA ILE A 367 -1.68 -19.45 14.64
C ILE A 367 -2.53 -18.57 15.56
N TYR A 368 -2.54 -17.29 15.26
CA TYR A 368 -3.42 -16.32 15.90
C TYR A 368 -4.64 -16.13 15.01
N VAL A 369 -5.82 -16.14 15.59
CA VAL A 369 -7.08 -16.00 14.86
C VAL A 369 -7.88 -14.88 15.51
N ASP A 370 -8.13 -13.83 14.74
CA ASP A 370 -8.89 -12.64 15.12
C ASP A 370 -10.16 -12.56 14.26
N TYR A 371 -11.31 -12.35 14.92
CA TYR A 371 -12.61 -12.20 14.27
C TYR A 371 -13.12 -10.76 14.34
N GLN A 372 -13.46 -10.19 13.19
CA GLN A 372 -14.26 -8.96 13.11
C GLN A 372 -15.50 -9.23 12.27
N ILE A 373 -16.63 -9.52 12.91
CA ILE A 373 -17.89 -9.92 12.25
C ILE A 373 -18.52 -8.77 11.46
N THR A 374 -18.27 -7.54 11.89
CA THR A 374 -18.63 -6.35 11.12
C THR A 374 -17.46 -5.38 11.22
N GLU A 375 -16.62 -5.38 10.21
CA GLU A 375 -15.55 -4.41 10.11
C GLU A 375 -16.16 -3.02 9.88
N THR A 376 -15.71 -2.02 10.63
CA THR A 376 -16.40 -0.73 10.77
C THR A 376 -16.36 0.15 9.52
N VAL A 377 -15.40 -0.06 8.64
CA VAL A 377 -15.22 0.76 7.42
C VAL A 377 -15.81 0.07 6.19
N ALA A 378 -15.48 -1.21 5.97
CA ALA A 378 -15.94 -1.97 4.82
C ALA A 378 -17.32 -2.60 5.02
N GLY A 379 -17.81 -2.71 6.27
CA GLY A 379 -19.08 -3.34 6.62
C GLY A 379 -19.12 -4.83 6.31
N GLN A 380 -17.96 -5.50 6.29
CA GLN A 380 -17.80 -6.91 5.95
C GLN A 380 -17.25 -7.69 7.16
N GLU A 381 -17.40 -9.01 7.14
CA GLU A 381 -16.70 -9.88 8.06
C GLU A 381 -15.26 -10.11 7.59
N VAL A 382 -14.31 -10.06 8.53
CA VAL A 382 -12.95 -10.53 8.30
C VAL A 382 -12.51 -11.50 9.39
N ILE A 383 -11.98 -12.65 8.96
CA ILE A 383 -11.22 -13.56 9.80
C ILE A 383 -9.75 -13.33 9.45
N PHE A 384 -9.02 -12.76 10.39
CA PHE A 384 -7.62 -12.43 10.23
C PHE A 384 -6.76 -13.47 10.96
N MET A 385 -5.91 -14.16 10.22
CA MET A 385 -5.09 -15.24 10.76
C MET A 385 -3.62 -14.96 10.53
N ARG A 386 -2.82 -15.05 11.60
CA ARG A 386 -1.37 -14.93 11.51
C ARG A 386 -0.72 -16.26 11.77
N PHE A 387 -0.04 -16.81 10.78
CA PHE A 387 0.70 -18.06 10.87
C PHE A 387 2.15 -17.75 11.26
N GLU A 388 2.50 -18.02 12.52
CA GLU A 388 3.85 -17.82 13.03
C GLU A 388 4.63 -19.14 12.91
N ARG A 389 5.77 -19.09 12.21
CA ARG A 389 6.66 -20.21 11.95
C ARG A 389 5.92 -21.47 11.45
N PRO A 390 5.11 -21.33 10.38
CA PRO A 390 4.34 -22.48 9.87
C PRO A 390 5.30 -23.61 9.45
N ALA A 391 4.92 -24.84 9.77
CA ALA A 391 5.64 -26.02 9.27
C ALA A 391 5.47 -26.14 7.75
N GLU A 392 6.49 -26.73 7.12
CA GLU A 392 6.41 -27.09 5.70
C GLU A 392 5.37 -28.18 5.47
N GLY A 393 4.68 -28.11 4.35
CA GLY A 393 3.64 -29.03 3.96
C GLY A 393 2.27 -28.39 3.81
N LEU A 394 1.24 -29.22 3.77
CA LEU A 394 -0.11 -28.84 3.44
C LEU A 394 -0.93 -28.49 4.69
N TRP A 395 -1.26 -27.23 4.83
CA TRP A 395 -2.22 -26.71 5.80
C TRP A 395 -3.62 -26.69 5.17
N LYS A 396 -4.63 -27.15 5.92
CA LYS A 396 -6.02 -27.13 5.51
C LYS A 396 -6.82 -26.24 6.43
N ILE A 397 -7.62 -25.36 5.85
CA ILE A 397 -8.56 -24.51 6.56
C ILE A 397 -9.96 -24.83 6.04
N ASP A 398 -10.79 -25.41 6.91
CA ASP A 398 -12.18 -25.66 6.58
C ASP A 398 -13.01 -24.45 6.97
N VAL A 399 -13.75 -23.92 6.01
CA VAL A 399 -14.59 -22.73 6.17
C VAL A 399 -16.05 -23.12 6.20
N TYR A 400 -16.75 -22.75 7.28
CA TYR A 400 -18.15 -23.09 7.55
C TYR A 400 -19.00 -21.82 7.52
N SER A 401 -20.19 -21.90 6.93
CA SER A 401 -21.23 -20.89 7.12
C SER A 401 -22.03 -21.19 8.39
N LEU A 402 -22.19 -20.20 9.24
CA LEU A 402 -23.04 -20.27 10.44
C LEU A 402 -24.47 -19.79 10.17
N THR A 403 -24.73 -19.30 8.96
CA THR A 403 -26.08 -18.96 8.47
C THR A 403 -26.74 -20.17 7.84
N ASN A 404 -28.02 -20.06 7.51
CA ASN A 404 -28.78 -21.15 6.85
C ASN A 404 -28.52 -21.23 5.33
N LEU A 405 -27.59 -20.43 4.81
CA LEU A 405 -27.25 -20.35 3.39
C LEU A 405 -25.73 -20.44 3.22
N PRO A 406 -25.25 -20.97 2.10
CA PRO A 406 -23.83 -20.90 1.75
C PRO A 406 -23.37 -19.45 1.63
N GLY A 407 -22.26 -19.10 2.26
CA GLY A 407 -21.66 -17.77 2.23
C GLY A 407 -20.48 -17.70 1.24
N TYR A 408 -20.50 -16.72 0.33
CA TYR A 408 -19.36 -16.48 -0.56
C TYR A 408 -18.24 -15.75 0.18
N PHE A 409 -17.01 -16.23 0.04
CA PHE A 409 -15.84 -15.60 0.62
C PHE A 409 -14.66 -15.54 -0.34
N ASN A 410 -13.79 -14.58 -0.10
CA ASN A 410 -12.47 -14.48 -0.69
C ASN A 410 -11.42 -14.60 0.41
N ALA A 411 -10.28 -15.16 0.08
CA ALA A 411 -9.15 -15.27 0.99
C ALA A 411 -7.88 -14.82 0.30
N TRP A 412 -7.10 -13.99 0.98
CA TRP A 412 -5.80 -13.51 0.50
C TRP A 412 -4.71 -13.78 1.52
N ILE A 413 -3.51 -14.06 1.02
CA ILE A 413 -2.30 -14.14 1.85
C ILE A 413 -1.37 -12.96 1.54
N THR A 414 -0.42 -12.70 2.44
CA THR A 414 0.63 -11.68 2.27
C THR A 414 1.25 -11.75 0.87
N LEU A 415 1.56 -10.58 0.28
CA LEU A 415 2.29 -10.49 -0.99
C LEU A 415 3.58 -11.32 -0.95
N LYS A 416 3.84 -12.06 -2.01
CA LYS A 416 4.98 -12.98 -2.08
C LYS A 416 6.33 -12.28 -1.89
N GLU A 417 6.47 -11.05 -2.38
CA GLU A 417 7.66 -10.22 -2.24
C GLU A 417 7.94 -9.76 -0.81
N LEU A 418 6.90 -9.69 0.01
CA LEU A 418 7.02 -9.27 1.41
C LEU A 418 7.14 -10.47 2.36
N MET A 419 6.71 -11.65 1.93
CA MET A 419 6.62 -12.85 2.75
C MET A 419 8.01 -13.44 3.00
N ASP A 420 8.29 -13.82 4.25
CA ASP A 420 9.56 -14.48 4.61
C ASP A 420 9.54 -16.00 4.36
N CYS A 421 8.39 -16.65 4.47
CA CYS A 421 8.18 -18.04 4.08
C CYS A 421 7.76 -18.15 2.60
N ASP A 422 7.67 -19.36 2.05
CA ASP A 422 7.07 -19.58 0.73
C ASP A 422 5.75 -20.33 0.89
N ALA A 423 4.64 -19.59 0.86
CA ALA A 423 3.29 -20.12 1.01
C ALA A 423 2.39 -19.71 -0.15
N TYR A 424 1.45 -20.58 -0.55
CA TYR A 424 0.49 -20.32 -1.61
C TYR A 424 -0.72 -21.25 -1.55
N PHE A 425 -1.84 -20.86 -2.16
CA PHE A 425 -3.00 -21.73 -2.30
C PHE A 425 -2.79 -22.79 -3.38
N LEU A 426 -3.12 -24.05 -3.09
CA LEU A 426 -3.06 -25.13 -4.09
C LEU A 426 -4.10 -24.89 -5.21
N ASN A 427 -5.31 -24.53 -4.84
CA ASN A 427 -6.43 -24.25 -5.74
C ASN A 427 -6.68 -22.74 -5.77
N SER A 428 -5.69 -21.98 -6.27
CA SER A 428 -5.76 -20.52 -6.34
C SER A 428 -6.70 -20.02 -7.42
N ASP A 429 -7.29 -18.84 -7.19
CA ASP A 429 -8.09 -18.11 -8.16
C ASP A 429 -7.27 -16.89 -8.64
N ALA A 430 -7.15 -16.72 -9.96
CA ALA A 430 -6.42 -15.62 -10.56
C ALA A 430 -7.25 -14.32 -10.67
N ASP A 431 -8.58 -14.43 -10.54
CA ASP A 431 -9.47 -13.28 -10.51
C ASP A 431 -9.49 -12.66 -9.09
N VAL A 432 -9.94 -11.42 -8.97
CA VAL A 432 -9.98 -10.64 -7.71
C VAL A 432 -8.61 -10.53 -7.03
N THR A 433 -7.56 -10.42 -7.82
CA THR A 433 -6.17 -10.31 -7.36
C THR A 433 -5.64 -8.86 -7.33
N LEU A 434 -6.50 -7.86 -7.60
CA LEU A 434 -6.12 -6.45 -7.48
C LEU A 434 -5.51 -6.18 -6.11
N VAL A 435 -4.42 -5.41 -6.07
CA VAL A 435 -3.83 -4.97 -4.81
C VAL A 435 -4.56 -3.73 -4.27
N GLU A 436 -4.55 -3.50 -2.96
CA GLU A 436 -4.96 -2.19 -2.43
C GLU A 436 -3.90 -1.13 -2.76
N PRO A 437 -4.29 0.09 -3.19
CA PRO A 437 -5.64 0.66 -3.23
C PRO A 437 -6.33 0.58 -4.61
N ALA A 438 -5.96 -0.35 -5.49
CA ALA A 438 -6.51 -0.46 -6.85
C ALA A 438 -8.04 -0.65 -6.89
N SER A 439 -8.65 -1.04 -5.77
CA SER A 439 -10.10 -1.18 -5.61
C SER A 439 -10.83 0.15 -5.36
N GLY A 440 -10.13 1.28 -5.20
CA GLY A 440 -10.72 2.59 -5.00
C GLY A 440 -11.68 2.98 -6.14
N LEU A 441 -12.76 3.69 -5.78
CA LEU A 441 -13.89 3.92 -6.69
C LEU A 441 -13.61 4.96 -7.78
N ARG A 442 -12.68 5.88 -7.53
CA ARG A 442 -12.38 7.03 -8.38
C ARG A 442 -10.94 7.07 -8.87
N LEU A 443 -10.18 6.06 -8.55
CA LEU A 443 -8.78 5.94 -8.95
C LEU A 443 -8.68 5.44 -10.39
N ILE A 444 -7.62 5.81 -11.08
CA ILE A 444 -7.25 5.20 -12.36
C ILE A 444 -6.35 4.02 -12.04
N THR A 445 -6.92 2.83 -12.12
CA THR A 445 -6.17 1.58 -11.92
C THR A 445 -5.61 1.10 -13.24
N VAL A 446 -4.30 0.86 -13.29
CA VAL A 446 -3.59 0.47 -14.50
C VAL A 446 -3.09 -0.97 -14.38
N GLY A 447 -3.53 -1.84 -15.30
CA GLY A 447 -3.01 -3.19 -15.48
C GLY A 447 -1.88 -3.25 -16.50
N ALA A 448 -1.06 -4.28 -16.42
CA ALA A 448 0.03 -4.48 -17.37
C ALA A 448 -0.50 -5.09 -18.69
N TYR A 449 0.05 -4.61 -19.80
CA TYR A 449 -0.26 -5.04 -21.16
C TYR A 449 1.01 -5.52 -21.87
N ASN A 450 0.93 -6.65 -22.51
CA ASN A 450 2.04 -7.19 -23.30
C ASN A 450 1.88 -6.78 -24.78
N HIS A 451 2.67 -5.81 -25.22
CA HIS A 451 2.61 -5.28 -26.58
C HIS A 451 3.03 -6.29 -27.67
N ASN A 452 3.82 -7.32 -27.32
CA ASN A 452 4.24 -8.35 -28.28
C ASN A 452 3.12 -9.32 -28.60
N THR A 453 2.24 -9.59 -27.64
CA THR A 453 1.12 -10.51 -27.80
C THR A 453 -0.21 -9.81 -28.05
N ASN A 454 -0.26 -8.48 -27.96
CA ASN A 454 -1.46 -7.66 -27.99
C ASN A 454 -2.53 -8.12 -26.98
N GLY A 455 -2.10 -8.54 -25.78
CA GLY A 455 -2.96 -9.02 -24.72
C GLY A 455 -2.55 -8.51 -23.35
N SER A 456 -3.36 -8.80 -22.32
CA SER A 456 -2.98 -8.53 -20.93
C SER A 456 -1.76 -9.35 -20.54
N ASP A 457 -0.86 -8.77 -19.75
CA ASP A 457 0.26 -9.53 -19.17
C ASP A 457 -0.29 -10.59 -18.22
N VAL A 458 0.30 -11.78 -18.24
CA VAL A 458 -0.17 -12.93 -17.45
C VAL A 458 -0.02 -12.68 -15.94
N ASN A 459 0.94 -11.86 -15.53
CA ASN A 459 1.18 -11.51 -14.13
C ASN A 459 0.23 -10.41 -13.65
N SER A 460 -0.30 -9.58 -14.57
CA SER A 460 -1.17 -8.46 -14.19
C SER A 460 -2.35 -8.94 -13.37
N SER A 461 -2.50 -8.36 -12.19
CA SER A 461 -3.64 -8.61 -11.33
C SER A 461 -4.95 -8.33 -12.07
N ARG A 462 -5.98 -9.12 -11.74
CA ARG A 462 -7.27 -9.08 -12.42
C ARG A 462 -8.35 -8.54 -11.49
N GLY A 463 -9.24 -7.67 -12.02
CA GLY A 463 -10.55 -7.39 -11.40
C GLY A 463 -11.38 -8.68 -11.42
N TYR A 464 -12.42 -8.80 -10.70
CA TYR A 464 -13.36 -7.76 -10.29
C TYR A 464 -12.92 -7.06 -8.98
N THR A 465 -13.60 -5.97 -8.59
CA THR A 465 -13.64 -5.55 -7.20
C THR A 465 -14.83 -6.23 -6.53
N CYS A 466 -14.83 -6.35 -5.22
CA CYS A 466 -15.95 -6.97 -4.50
C CYS A 466 -17.28 -6.21 -4.66
N LEU A 467 -17.25 -4.98 -5.15
CA LEU A 467 -18.43 -4.13 -5.41
C LEU A 467 -18.74 -3.92 -6.90
N LEU A 468 -17.74 -3.98 -7.78
CA LEU A 468 -17.89 -3.65 -9.19
C LEU A 468 -17.55 -4.85 -10.07
N TYR A 469 -18.53 -5.33 -10.81
CA TYR A 469 -18.37 -6.38 -11.82
C TYR A 469 -17.55 -5.95 -13.06
N THR A 470 -17.20 -4.67 -13.14
CA THR A 470 -16.44 -4.13 -14.26
C THR A 470 -15.24 -3.38 -13.75
N SER A 471 -14.12 -4.07 -13.59
CA SER A 471 -12.84 -3.40 -13.80
C SER A 471 -12.78 -3.05 -15.29
N PRO A 472 -12.44 -1.82 -15.69
CA PRO A 472 -12.15 -1.56 -17.09
C PRO A 472 -10.94 -2.42 -17.48
N SER A 473 -11.23 -3.57 -18.07
CA SER A 473 -10.21 -4.31 -18.80
C SER A 473 -9.64 -3.36 -19.86
N PRO A 474 -8.35 -3.21 -19.99
CA PRO A 474 -7.78 -2.48 -21.11
C PRO A 474 -8.28 -3.15 -22.39
N ARG A 475 -9.04 -2.40 -23.19
CA ARG A 475 -9.39 -2.77 -24.56
C ARG A 475 -8.32 -2.28 -25.49
#